data_7afa142a0e2b5ed2ab77a07b315b613d
#
_entry.id   7afa142a0e2b5ed2ab77a07b315b613d
#
_cell.length_a   1.000
_cell.length_b   1.000
_cell.length_c   1.000
_cell.angle_alpha   90.00
_cell.angle_beta   90.00
_cell.angle_gamma   90.00
#
_symmetry.space_group_name_H-M   'P 1'
#
loop_
_entity.id
_entity.type
_entity.pdbx_description
1 polymer ?
#
loop_
_entity_poly.entity_id
_entity_poly.type
_entity_poly.pdbx_seq_one_letter_code
_entity_poly.pdbx_strand_id
1 'polypeptide(L)'
;KITLNKNLNLYSLNSQKNNFQYLSHRFQGEAQLLQISHNNLIYNIKLNLIGKVQLKNVQMAIAAAIKSDIDIKKILKVIPKIKSVEGRFEKIGKINNQSKVILDYAHTPDALKTCILNLKEQFPGQKISLVFGCGGNRDQDKRAKMGKIADIFSDKIYLTDDNPRTEIPNKIRNDIKKGIKKQKILEFTNRANAIKEAINNLNTGEILLVTGKGHETIQEIGVKKIIFSDKKVILDAIKLKNSSLSNDLKFNILKELSEEKKLSFRITLKKAQINSKEIKKGDIFFAIKGKKNDGNHFISEAFNKKASIAIVN
;
A
#
# COMPACT_ATOMS: atom_id res chain seq x y z
N LYS A 1 10.57 -33.20 17.83
CA LYS A 1 9.57 -34.09 18.45
C LYS A 1 8.72 -33.27 19.39
N ILE A 2 7.44 -33.10 19.09
CA ILE A 2 6.48 -32.48 20.01
C ILE A 2 5.96 -33.61 20.89
N THR A 3 6.27 -33.55 22.18
CA THR A 3 5.70 -34.47 23.16
C THR A 3 4.27 -34.06 23.40
N LEU A 4 3.30 -34.86 22.96
CA LEU A 4 1.88 -34.58 23.09
C LEU A 4 1.42 -34.89 24.52
N ASN A 5 0.85 -33.91 25.19
CA ASN A 5 0.03 -34.14 26.36
C ASN A 5 -1.23 -34.94 25.89
N LYS A 6 -1.56 -36.04 26.54
CA LYS A 6 -2.69 -36.94 26.16
C LYS A 6 -4.06 -36.23 26.12
N ASN A 7 -4.15 -35.01 26.68
CA ASN A 7 -5.36 -34.19 26.72
C ASN A 7 -5.41 -33.11 25.62
N LEU A 8 -4.43 -33.07 24.68
CA LEU A 8 -4.41 -32.11 23.58
C LEU A 8 -4.97 -32.75 22.30
N ASN A 9 -6.10 -32.27 21.85
CA ASN A 9 -6.64 -32.57 20.53
C ASN A 9 -5.93 -31.71 19.46
N LEU A 10 -4.99 -32.33 18.73
CA LEU A 10 -4.35 -31.69 17.59
C LEU A 10 -5.23 -31.73 16.35
N TYR A 11 -5.44 -30.54 15.76
CA TYR A 11 -6.18 -30.39 14.53
C TYR A 11 -5.24 -30.05 13.38
N SER A 12 -5.13 -30.93 12.40
CA SER A 12 -4.37 -30.69 11.18
C SER A 12 -5.32 -30.31 10.04
N LEU A 13 -5.10 -29.14 9.43
CA LEU A 13 -5.89 -28.68 8.27
C LEU A 13 -5.73 -29.55 7.02
N ASN A 14 -4.69 -30.37 6.97
CA ASN A 14 -4.35 -31.24 5.83
C ASN A 14 -4.61 -32.72 6.08
N SER A 15 -5.25 -33.10 7.19
CA SER A 15 -5.55 -34.51 7.48
C SER A 15 -6.82 -34.92 6.78
N GLN A 16 -6.75 -36.01 5.98
CA GLN A 16 -7.93 -36.62 5.35
C GLN A 16 -8.98 -37.15 6.36
N LYS A 17 -8.60 -37.26 7.65
CA LYS A 17 -9.50 -37.66 8.73
C LYS A 17 -10.36 -36.54 9.30
N ASN A 18 -10.19 -35.31 8.81
CA ASN A 18 -10.94 -34.14 9.33
C ASN A 18 -12.12 -33.80 8.42
N ASN A 19 -13.24 -33.47 9.02
CA ASN A 19 -14.42 -32.96 8.32
C ASN A 19 -14.21 -31.61 7.64
N PHE A 20 -13.06 -30.94 7.86
CA PHE A 20 -12.67 -29.69 7.25
C PHE A 20 -11.31 -29.85 6.56
N GLN A 21 -11.26 -29.56 5.27
CA GLN A 21 -10.07 -29.68 4.44
C GLN A 21 -9.87 -28.46 3.56
N TYR A 22 -8.62 -28.03 3.41
CA TYR A 22 -8.21 -27.12 2.35
C TYR A 22 -8.05 -27.91 1.04
N LEU A 23 -8.67 -27.42 -0.04
CA LEU A 23 -8.58 -28.05 -1.35
C LEU A 23 -7.66 -27.28 -2.30
N SER A 24 -7.95 -26.01 -2.52
CA SER A 24 -7.17 -25.20 -3.46
C SER A 24 -7.26 -23.72 -3.15
N HIS A 25 -6.36 -22.96 -3.77
CA HIS A 25 -6.35 -21.50 -3.70
C HIS A 25 -5.78 -20.92 -4.98
N ARG A 26 -6.31 -19.76 -5.39
CA ARG A 26 -5.76 -18.95 -6.48
C ARG A 26 -5.88 -17.48 -6.19
N PHE A 27 -4.95 -16.69 -6.69
CA PHE A 27 -5.03 -15.23 -6.66
C PHE A 27 -5.97 -14.70 -7.76
N GLN A 28 -6.72 -13.66 -7.43
CA GLN A 28 -7.55 -12.91 -8.36
C GLN A 28 -7.35 -11.42 -8.12
N GLY A 29 -6.30 -10.85 -8.67
CA GLY A 29 -5.86 -9.50 -8.39
C GLY A 29 -5.57 -9.30 -6.89
N GLU A 30 -6.27 -8.38 -6.24
CA GLU A 30 -6.12 -8.12 -4.80
C GLU A 30 -6.86 -9.12 -3.91
N ALA A 31 -7.74 -9.92 -4.48
CA ALA A 31 -8.48 -10.95 -3.75
C ALA A 31 -7.83 -12.33 -3.92
N GLN A 32 -8.25 -13.25 -3.08
CA GLN A 32 -7.89 -14.66 -3.13
C GLN A 32 -9.15 -15.50 -3.17
N LEU A 33 -9.18 -16.52 -4.02
CA LEU A 33 -10.25 -17.51 -4.06
C LEU A 33 -9.74 -18.77 -3.36
N LEU A 34 -10.41 -19.17 -2.30
CA LEU A 34 -10.13 -20.34 -1.49
C LEU A 34 -11.23 -21.37 -1.71
N GLN A 35 -10.84 -22.63 -1.90
CA GLN A 35 -11.76 -23.74 -1.94
C GLN A 35 -11.50 -24.65 -0.74
N ILE A 36 -12.54 -24.91 0.02
CA ILE A 36 -12.51 -25.82 1.19
C ILE A 36 -13.59 -26.88 1.07
N SER A 37 -13.38 -28.01 1.73
CA SER A 37 -14.41 -29.02 1.98
C SER A 37 -14.77 -29.07 3.45
N HIS A 38 -16.06 -29.18 3.74
CA HIS A 38 -16.57 -29.42 5.09
C HIS A 38 -17.77 -30.39 5.00
N ASN A 39 -17.71 -31.52 5.71
CA ASN A 39 -18.69 -32.60 5.66
C ASN A 39 -19.01 -33.03 4.22
N ASN A 40 -17.97 -33.24 3.39
CA ASN A 40 -18.02 -33.61 1.97
C ASN A 40 -18.69 -32.58 1.05
N LEU A 41 -19.05 -31.39 1.55
CA LEU A 41 -19.54 -30.29 0.73
C LEU A 41 -18.40 -29.31 0.42
N ILE A 42 -18.34 -28.86 -0.83
CA ILE A 42 -17.30 -27.94 -1.31
C ILE A 42 -17.82 -26.50 -1.25
N TYR A 43 -17.01 -25.61 -0.68
CA TYR A 43 -17.30 -24.18 -0.56
C TYR A 43 -16.23 -23.35 -1.24
N ASN A 44 -16.66 -22.40 -2.06
CA ASN A 44 -15.80 -21.40 -2.69
C ASN A 44 -15.89 -20.08 -1.92
N ILE A 45 -14.77 -19.56 -1.46
CA ILE A 45 -14.68 -18.41 -0.58
C ILE A 45 -13.82 -17.35 -1.24
N LYS A 46 -14.34 -16.13 -1.35
CA LYS A 46 -13.56 -14.95 -1.77
C LYS A 46 -13.04 -14.21 -0.55
N LEU A 47 -11.72 -14.07 -0.46
CA LEU A 47 -11.03 -13.31 0.57
C LEU A 47 -10.49 -12.01 -0.02
N ASN A 48 -10.86 -10.88 0.56
CA ASN A 48 -10.34 -9.56 0.16
C ASN A 48 -9.10 -9.19 0.99
N LEU A 49 -8.20 -10.15 1.16
CA LEU A 49 -6.95 -10.01 1.91
C LEU A 49 -5.77 -10.26 0.98
N ILE A 50 -4.70 -9.48 1.14
CA ILE A 50 -3.46 -9.63 0.38
C ILE A 50 -2.51 -10.58 1.13
N GLY A 51 -1.80 -11.43 0.37
CA GLY A 51 -0.77 -12.33 0.86
C GLY A 51 -1.30 -13.68 1.32
N LYS A 52 -0.61 -14.74 0.89
CA LYS A 52 -0.93 -16.14 1.22
C LYS A 52 -0.85 -16.43 2.72
N VAL A 53 -0.06 -15.65 3.46
CA VAL A 53 0.02 -15.74 4.92
C VAL A 53 -1.35 -15.49 5.58
N GLN A 54 -2.15 -14.57 5.05
CA GLN A 54 -3.50 -14.30 5.55
C GLN A 54 -4.46 -15.46 5.29
N LEU A 55 -4.27 -16.18 4.19
CA LEU A 55 -5.05 -17.37 3.87
C LEU A 55 -4.93 -18.44 4.97
N LYS A 56 -3.70 -18.71 5.43
CA LYS A 56 -3.48 -19.67 6.52
C LYS A 56 -4.17 -19.24 7.82
N ASN A 57 -4.08 -17.95 8.13
CA ASN A 57 -4.75 -17.40 9.32
C ASN A 57 -6.28 -17.57 9.26
N VAL A 58 -6.86 -17.31 8.09
CA VAL A 58 -8.32 -17.46 7.87
C VAL A 58 -8.73 -18.92 7.93
N GLN A 59 -7.94 -19.84 7.36
CA GLN A 59 -8.20 -21.29 7.44
C GLN A 59 -8.21 -21.77 8.90
N MET A 60 -7.23 -21.35 9.69
CA MET A 60 -7.18 -21.68 11.12
C MET A 60 -8.37 -21.11 11.89
N ALA A 61 -8.77 -19.87 11.58
CA ALA A 61 -9.94 -19.24 12.19
C ALA A 61 -11.24 -19.95 11.85
N ILE A 62 -11.41 -20.38 10.59
CA ILE A 62 -12.57 -21.19 10.16
C ILE A 62 -12.61 -22.51 10.92
N ALA A 63 -11.47 -23.21 10.97
CA ALA A 63 -11.38 -24.49 11.67
C ALA A 63 -11.70 -24.36 13.18
N ALA A 64 -11.20 -23.31 13.82
CA ALA A 64 -11.50 -23.00 15.20
C ALA A 64 -12.99 -22.70 15.43
N ALA A 65 -13.60 -21.88 14.55
CA ALA A 65 -15.03 -21.55 14.63
C ALA A 65 -15.92 -22.79 14.46
N ILE A 66 -15.58 -23.67 13.50
CA ILE A 66 -16.30 -24.95 13.31
C ILE A 66 -16.19 -25.83 14.59
N LYS A 67 -15.00 -25.87 15.21
CA LYS A 67 -14.77 -26.61 16.44
C LYS A 67 -15.47 -26.01 17.67
N SER A 68 -15.85 -24.75 17.59
CA SER A 68 -16.70 -24.07 18.57
C SER A 68 -18.19 -24.15 18.23
N ASP A 69 -18.59 -25.13 17.42
CA ASP A 69 -19.96 -25.43 17.01
C ASP A 69 -20.67 -24.29 16.27
N ILE A 70 -19.88 -23.40 15.61
CA ILE A 70 -20.45 -22.35 14.77
C ILE A 70 -20.77 -22.95 13.39
N ASP A 71 -22.02 -22.79 12.97
CA ASP A 71 -22.48 -23.27 11.65
C ASP A 71 -21.68 -22.66 10.50
N ILE A 72 -21.26 -23.51 9.55
CA ILE A 72 -20.43 -23.12 8.41
C ILE A 72 -21.05 -22.01 7.56
N LYS A 73 -22.38 -21.99 7.41
CA LYS A 73 -23.08 -20.94 6.63
C LYS A 73 -22.98 -19.58 7.30
N LYS A 74 -22.96 -19.51 8.64
CA LYS A 74 -22.73 -18.27 9.39
C LYS A 74 -21.29 -17.80 9.20
N ILE A 75 -20.31 -18.70 9.26
CA ILE A 75 -18.90 -18.40 9.03
C ILE A 75 -18.71 -17.81 7.61
N LEU A 76 -19.24 -18.47 6.59
CA LEU A 76 -19.12 -18.04 5.19
C LEU A 76 -19.72 -16.67 4.90
N LYS A 77 -20.79 -16.27 5.61
CA LYS A 77 -21.37 -14.92 5.48
C LYS A 77 -20.46 -13.80 6.02
N VAL A 78 -19.57 -14.13 6.97
CA VAL A 78 -18.67 -13.15 7.62
C VAL A 78 -17.35 -13.00 6.86
N ILE A 79 -16.82 -14.08 6.29
CA ILE A 79 -15.49 -14.10 5.66
C ILE A 79 -15.26 -12.99 4.62
N PRO A 80 -16.18 -12.69 3.69
CA PRO A 80 -15.98 -11.62 2.72
C PRO A 80 -15.87 -10.21 3.34
N LYS A 81 -16.31 -10.07 4.61
CA LYS A 81 -16.28 -8.81 5.36
C LYS A 81 -15.01 -8.65 6.20
N ILE A 82 -14.19 -9.70 6.30
CA ILE A 82 -12.94 -9.66 7.07
C ILE A 82 -11.99 -8.65 6.41
N LYS A 83 -11.46 -7.75 7.23
CA LYS A 83 -10.40 -6.80 6.87
C LYS A 83 -9.06 -7.30 7.39
N SER A 84 -7.97 -6.83 6.79
CA SER A 84 -6.63 -7.05 7.34
C SER A 84 -6.53 -6.49 8.77
N VAL A 85 -5.78 -7.18 9.61
CA VAL A 85 -5.41 -6.64 10.92
C VAL A 85 -4.52 -5.42 10.71
N GLU A 86 -4.72 -4.38 11.50
CA GLU A 86 -3.98 -3.13 11.39
C GLU A 86 -2.47 -3.37 11.43
N GLY A 87 -1.75 -2.81 10.45
CA GLY A 87 -0.30 -2.97 10.32
C GLY A 87 0.18 -4.39 10.06
N ARG A 88 -0.69 -5.31 9.62
CA ARG A 88 -0.36 -6.70 9.25
C ARG A 88 -0.79 -6.99 7.83
N PHE A 89 0.15 -6.85 6.89
CA PHE A 89 -0.08 -7.01 5.45
C PHE A 89 -1.28 -6.18 4.98
N GLU A 90 -1.39 -4.98 5.54
CA GLU A 90 -2.53 -4.08 5.35
C GLU A 90 -2.32 -3.22 4.11
N LYS A 91 -3.27 -3.24 3.17
CA LYS A 91 -3.30 -2.29 2.07
C LYS A 91 -3.81 -0.95 2.57
N ILE A 92 -2.99 0.09 2.42
CA ILE A 92 -3.32 1.44 2.86
C ILE A 92 -3.75 2.30 1.67
N GLY A 93 -4.99 2.79 1.71
CA GLY A 93 -5.51 3.74 0.74
C GLY A 93 -5.59 3.21 -0.69
N LYS A 94 -5.88 4.12 -1.63
CA LYS A 94 -5.94 3.85 -3.07
C LYS A 94 -5.18 4.95 -3.80
N ILE A 95 -4.24 4.56 -4.67
CA ILE A 95 -3.51 5.49 -5.54
C ILE A 95 -4.12 5.41 -6.95
N ASN A 96 -4.37 6.57 -7.56
CA ASN A 96 -5.07 6.66 -8.84
C ASN A 96 -4.30 6.05 -10.03
N ASN A 97 -2.99 5.90 -9.92
CA ASN A 97 -2.16 5.21 -10.92
C ASN A 97 -2.08 3.68 -10.71
N GLN A 98 -3.00 3.09 -9.95
CA GLN A 98 -3.09 1.65 -9.67
C GLN A 98 -1.91 1.07 -8.86
N SER A 99 -0.97 1.88 -8.40
CA SER A 99 0.05 1.42 -7.46
C SER A 99 -0.55 1.12 -6.09
N LYS A 100 0.16 0.31 -5.29
CA LYS A 100 -0.32 -0.20 -4.00
C LYS A 100 0.67 0.13 -2.90
N VAL A 101 0.17 0.46 -1.73
CA VAL A 101 1.00 0.60 -0.52
C VAL A 101 0.54 -0.45 0.48
N ILE A 102 1.47 -1.28 0.90
CA ILE A 102 1.27 -2.35 1.88
C ILE A 102 2.07 -2.01 3.13
N LEU A 103 1.39 -2.01 4.27
CA LEU A 103 1.99 -1.79 5.59
C LEU A 103 2.07 -3.11 6.35
N ASP A 104 3.25 -3.43 6.89
CA ASP A 104 3.47 -4.63 7.69
C ASP A 104 4.40 -4.38 8.88
N TYR A 105 4.28 -5.22 9.90
CA TYR A 105 5.11 -5.19 11.10
C TYR A 105 6.42 -5.97 10.96
N ALA A 106 6.72 -6.57 9.81
CA ALA A 106 7.91 -7.38 9.58
C ALA A 106 9.19 -6.63 9.96
N HIS A 107 9.87 -7.12 10.99
CA HIS A 107 11.08 -6.55 11.57
C HIS A 107 12.17 -7.60 11.81
N THR A 108 12.03 -8.78 11.22
CA THR A 108 13.02 -9.87 11.21
C THR A 108 13.34 -10.26 9.77
N PRO A 109 14.51 -10.89 9.52
CA PRO A 109 14.89 -11.35 8.19
C PRO A 109 13.82 -12.24 7.53
N ASP A 110 13.36 -13.26 8.23
CA ASP A 110 12.38 -14.23 7.69
C ASP A 110 11.02 -13.58 7.41
N ALA A 111 10.55 -12.69 8.32
CA ALA A 111 9.31 -11.97 8.11
C ALA A 111 9.40 -11.04 6.89
N LEU A 112 10.49 -10.28 6.74
CA LEU A 112 10.73 -9.40 5.60
C LEU A 112 10.74 -10.18 4.28
N LYS A 113 11.50 -11.29 4.23
CA LYS A 113 11.55 -12.19 3.08
C LYS A 113 10.16 -12.72 2.73
N THR A 114 9.43 -13.20 3.73
CA THR A 114 8.08 -13.73 3.57
C THR A 114 7.13 -12.66 3.00
N CYS A 115 7.16 -11.44 3.50
CA CYS A 115 6.33 -10.35 2.99
C CYS A 115 6.62 -10.08 1.51
N ILE A 116 7.89 -9.92 1.12
CA ILE A 116 8.24 -9.63 -0.26
C ILE A 116 7.85 -10.79 -1.19
N LEU A 117 8.11 -12.04 -0.80
CA LEU A 117 7.77 -13.20 -1.61
C LEU A 117 6.24 -13.37 -1.78
N ASN A 118 5.45 -13.12 -0.73
CA ASN A 118 3.99 -13.14 -0.84
C ASN A 118 3.47 -12.08 -1.83
N LEU A 119 4.08 -10.88 -1.88
CA LEU A 119 3.72 -9.86 -2.87
C LEU A 119 4.10 -10.29 -4.28
N LYS A 120 5.29 -10.86 -4.47
CA LYS A 120 5.73 -11.36 -5.78
C LYS A 120 4.84 -12.51 -6.30
N GLU A 121 4.40 -13.40 -5.40
CA GLU A 121 3.52 -14.51 -5.75
C GLU A 121 2.13 -14.00 -6.17
N GLN A 122 1.57 -13.02 -5.44
CA GLN A 122 0.24 -12.50 -5.74
C GLN A 122 0.20 -11.52 -6.92
N PHE A 123 1.27 -10.76 -7.12
CA PHE A 123 1.39 -9.72 -8.15
C PHE A 123 2.62 -9.96 -9.02
N PRO A 124 2.63 -11.02 -9.83
CA PRO A 124 3.79 -11.37 -10.65
C PRO A 124 4.14 -10.24 -11.62
N GLY A 125 5.44 -9.97 -11.77
CA GLY A 125 5.95 -8.93 -12.66
C GLY A 125 5.86 -7.49 -12.13
N GLN A 126 5.14 -7.22 -11.03
CA GLN A 126 5.11 -5.89 -10.44
C GLN A 126 6.39 -5.60 -9.65
N LYS A 127 6.96 -4.41 -9.86
CA LYS A 127 8.12 -3.95 -9.10
C LYS A 127 7.76 -3.64 -7.66
N ILE A 128 8.65 -4.00 -6.73
CA ILE A 128 8.47 -3.79 -5.30
C ILE A 128 9.52 -2.83 -4.78
N SER A 129 9.08 -1.65 -4.33
CA SER A 129 9.88 -0.71 -3.55
C SER A 129 9.71 -1.03 -2.07
N LEU A 130 10.78 -0.92 -1.28
CA LEU A 130 10.79 -1.25 0.15
C LEU A 130 11.22 -0.04 0.98
N VAL A 131 10.41 0.33 1.98
CA VAL A 131 10.80 1.25 3.08
C VAL A 131 10.99 0.43 4.34
N PHE A 132 12.19 0.46 4.93
CA PHE A 132 12.46 -0.24 6.19
C PHE A 132 13.64 0.37 6.96
N GLY A 133 13.74 -0.03 8.21
CA GLY A 133 14.84 0.21 9.11
C GLY A 133 14.93 -0.88 10.16
N CYS A 134 15.87 -0.76 11.09
CA CYS A 134 15.98 -1.65 12.23
C CYS A 134 15.95 -0.87 13.53
N GLY A 135 15.41 -1.49 14.59
CA GLY A 135 15.43 -0.92 15.93
C GLY A 135 16.81 -0.98 16.57
N GLY A 136 17.14 0.04 17.36
CA GLY A 136 18.28 0.05 18.26
C GLY A 136 18.00 -0.74 19.56
N ASN A 137 19.05 -1.07 20.33
CA ASN A 137 18.98 -1.88 21.54
C ASN A 137 18.24 -3.23 21.33
N ARG A 138 18.47 -3.84 20.17
CA ARG A 138 17.93 -5.11 19.73
C ARG A 138 19.00 -5.91 19.02
N ASP A 139 18.66 -7.12 18.59
CA ASP A 139 19.53 -8.00 17.81
C ASP A 139 20.18 -7.23 16.64
N GLN A 140 21.51 -7.10 16.67
CA GLN A 140 22.30 -6.39 15.66
C GLN A 140 22.61 -7.29 14.46
N ASP A 141 22.73 -8.61 14.68
CA ASP A 141 23.09 -9.58 13.62
C ASP A 141 22.04 -9.67 12.51
N LYS A 142 20.79 -9.33 12.82
CA LYS A 142 19.73 -9.29 11.82
C LYS A 142 19.87 -8.13 10.82
N ARG A 143 20.61 -7.05 11.14
CA ARG A 143 20.69 -5.83 10.33
C ARG A 143 21.22 -6.11 8.94
N ALA A 144 22.42 -6.68 8.84
CA ALA A 144 23.02 -7.06 7.56
C ALA A 144 22.19 -8.12 6.82
N LYS A 145 21.58 -9.08 7.55
CA LYS A 145 20.70 -10.09 6.96
C LYS A 145 19.47 -9.47 6.33
N MET A 146 18.82 -8.50 7.00
CA MET A 146 17.69 -7.74 6.44
C MET A 146 18.09 -6.93 5.22
N GLY A 147 19.27 -6.27 5.27
CA GLY A 147 19.87 -5.59 4.13
C GLY A 147 20.05 -6.52 2.92
N LYS A 148 20.60 -7.71 3.12
CA LYS A 148 20.79 -8.72 2.06
C LYS A 148 19.46 -9.18 1.45
N ILE A 149 18.43 -9.37 2.28
CA ILE A 149 17.08 -9.74 1.79
C ILE A 149 16.48 -8.61 0.97
N ALA A 150 16.58 -7.37 1.43
CA ALA A 150 16.14 -6.20 0.69
C ALA A 150 16.84 -6.10 -0.68
N ASP A 151 18.16 -6.30 -0.71
CA ASP A 151 18.99 -6.27 -1.93
C ASP A 151 18.60 -7.34 -2.96
N ILE A 152 18.25 -8.54 -2.50
CA ILE A 152 17.93 -9.68 -3.39
C ILE A 152 16.49 -9.61 -3.89
N PHE A 153 15.55 -9.20 -3.04
CA PHE A 153 14.13 -9.40 -3.30
C PHE A 153 13.33 -8.12 -3.60
N SER A 154 13.87 -6.92 -3.39
CA SER A 154 13.20 -5.67 -3.78
C SER A 154 13.88 -5.01 -4.98
N ASP A 155 13.15 -4.13 -5.67
CA ASP A 155 13.66 -3.41 -6.85
C ASP A 155 14.23 -2.04 -6.47
N LYS A 156 13.79 -1.46 -5.35
CA LYS A 156 14.25 -0.17 -4.84
C LYS A 156 14.18 -0.15 -3.32
N ILE A 157 15.20 0.42 -2.69
CA ILE A 157 15.33 0.46 -1.23
C ILE A 157 15.33 1.90 -0.74
N TYR A 158 14.42 2.21 0.18
CA TYR A 158 14.35 3.43 0.97
C TYR A 158 14.73 3.06 2.41
N LEU A 159 16.00 3.23 2.76
CA LEU A 159 16.53 2.91 4.07
C LEU A 159 16.30 4.08 5.04
N THR A 160 15.75 3.82 6.21
CA THR A 160 15.43 4.86 7.18
C THR A 160 15.52 4.38 8.63
N ASP A 161 15.33 5.30 9.57
CA ASP A 161 15.28 4.96 10.98
C ASP A 161 13.93 4.31 11.34
N ASP A 162 13.99 3.30 12.21
CA ASP A 162 12.83 2.70 12.87
C ASP A 162 12.68 3.32 14.27
N ASN A 163 13.03 2.60 15.33
CA ASN A 163 13.15 3.06 16.72
C ASN A 163 14.63 2.98 17.12
N PRO A 164 15.46 4.00 16.85
CA PRO A 164 16.90 3.92 17.16
C PRO A 164 17.19 3.82 18.67
N ARG A 165 16.25 4.24 19.52
CA ARG A 165 16.40 4.26 20.98
C ARG A 165 17.68 5.00 21.37
N THR A 166 18.54 4.38 22.18
CA THR A 166 19.80 5.00 22.64
C THR A 166 20.99 4.77 21.70
N GLU A 167 20.83 3.95 20.64
CA GLU A 167 21.89 3.77 19.64
C GLU A 167 21.93 4.94 18.64
N ILE A 168 23.11 5.18 18.08
CA ILE A 168 23.33 6.17 17.03
C ILE A 168 22.62 5.69 15.74
N PRO A 169 21.62 6.43 15.21
CA PRO A 169 20.83 5.98 14.08
C PRO A 169 21.66 5.65 12.83
N ASN A 170 22.69 6.46 12.55
CA ASN A 170 23.58 6.23 11.42
C ASN A 170 24.34 4.89 11.51
N LYS A 171 24.74 4.47 12.74
CA LYS A 171 25.39 3.16 12.93
C LYS A 171 24.45 2.03 12.55
N ILE A 172 23.16 2.12 12.93
CA ILE A 172 22.17 1.11 12.59
C ILE A 172 21.99 1.01 11.06
N ARG A 173 21.86 2.16 10.36
CA ARG A 173 21.74 2.17 8.89
C ARG A 173 23.01 1.62 8.22
N ASN A 174 24.19 1.96 8.73
CA ASN A 174 25.45 1.43 8.21
C ASN A 174 25.54 -0.10 8.38
N ASP A 175 25.08 -0.65 9.51
CA ASP A 175 25.05 -2.10 9.70
C ASP A 175 24.09 -2.79 8.71
N ILE A 176 22.95 -2.17 8.39
CA ILE A 176 22.03 -2.69 7.35
C ILE A 176 22.72 -2.64 5.98
N LYS A 177 23.40 -1.54 5.64
CA LYS A 177 24.10 -1.36 4.35
C LYS A 177 25.17 -2.39 4.08
N LYS A 178 25.80 -2.98 5.12
CA LYS A 178 26.76 -4.08 4.95
C LYS A 178 26.18 -5.29 4.18
N GLY A 179 24.87 -5.47 4.26
CA GLY A 179 24.17 -6.55 3.53
C GLY A 179 23.74 -6.19 2.11
N ILE A 180 23.82 -4.93 1.68
CA ILE A 180 23.32 -4.44 0.39
C ILE A 180 24.49 -4.24 -0.56
N LYS A 181 24.50 -4.91 -1.71
CA LYS A 181 25.61 -4.89 -2.67
C LYS A 181 25.22 -4.41 -4.05
N LYS A 182 24.00 -4.67 -4.50
CA LYS A 182 23.56 -4.50 -5.90
C LYS A 182 22.63 -3.29 -6.07
N GLN A 183 21.80 -2.99 -5.08
CA GLN A 183 20.76 -1.98 -5.19
C GLN A 183 21.26 -0.59 -4.83
N LYS A 184 20.78 0.40 -5.59
CA LYS A 184 20.92 1.81 -5.19
C LYS A 184 20.00 2.10 -4.02
N ILE A 185 20.59 2.50 -2.89
CA ILE A 185 19.87 2.86 -1.66
C ILE A 185 19.55 4.35 -1.70
N LEU A 186 18.33 4.70 -1.34
CA LEU A 186 17.93 6.04 -0.97
C LEU A 186 17.83 6.08 0.56
N GLU A 187 18.76 6.79 1.20
CA GLU A 187 18.89 6.85 2.66
C GLU A 187 18.23 8.10 3.22
N PHE A 188 17.43 7.94 4.27
CA PHE A 188 16.71 9.01 4.96
C PHE A 188 16.86 8.87 6.47
N THR A 189 17.21 9.96 7.16
CA THR A 189 17.21 10.03 8.62
C THR A 189 15.79 10.17 9.18
N ASN A 190 14.88 10.75 8.40
CA ASN A 190 13.48 10.95 8.78
C ASN A 190 12.59 9.94 8.06
N ARG A 191 11.92 9.09 8.83
CA ARG A 191 11.06 8.02 8.31
C ARG A 191 9.86 8.54 7.52
N ALA A 192 9.27 9.66 7.96
CA ALA A 192 8.16 10.26 7.21
C ALA A 192 8.60 10.71 5.81
N ASN A 193 9.81 11.27 5.69
CA ASN A 193 10.35 11.69 4.40
C ASN A 193 10.64 10.50 3.50
N ALA A 194 11.17 9.39 4.06
CA ALA A 194 11.36 8.15 3.30
C ALA A 194 10.04 7.61 2.70
N ILE A 195 8.98 7.58 3.51
CA ILE A 195 7.65 7.11 3.08
C ILE A 195 7.06 8.04 2.02
N LYS A 196 7.11 9.36 2.24
CA LYS A 196 6.60 10.36 1.28
C LYS A 196 7.32 10.26 -0.06
N GLU A 197 8.64 10.19 -0.04
CA GLU A 197 9.46 10.08 -1.24
C GLU A 197 9.20 8.76 -1.96
N ALA A 198 9.09 7.65 -1.23
CA ALA A 198 8.77 6.35 -1.80
C ALA A 198 7.41 6.36 -2.52
N ILE A 199 6.38 6.95 -1.91
CA ILE A 199 5.04 7.08 -2.51
C ILE A 199 5.07 8.01 -3.72
N ASN A 200 5.77 9.14 -3.63
CA ASN A 200 5.89 10.08 -4.74
C ASN A 200 6.53 9.44 -5.97
N ASN A 201 7.50 8.57 -5.78
CA ASN A 201 8.23 7.89 -6.85
C ASN A 201 7.56 6.60 -7.37
N LEU A 202 6.39 6.21 -6.87
CA LEU A 202 5.68 5.05 -7.38
C LEU A 202 5.15 5.29 -8.80
N ASN A 203 5.57 4.43 -9.72
CA ASN A 203 5.01 4.36 -11.07
C ASN A 203 3.73 3.52 -11.09
N THR A 204 3.02 3.57 -12.21
CA THR A 204 1.77 2.82 -12.43
C THR A 204 1.97 1.34 -12.14
N GLY A 205 1.13 0.79 -11.27
CA GLY A 205 1.10 -0.63 -10.94
C GLY A 205 2.20 -1.10 -9.98
N GLU A 206 3.17 -0.27 -9.59
CA GLU A 206 4.22 -0.66 -8.63
C GLU A 206 3.65 -0.84 -7.21
N ILE A 207 4.39 -1.59 -6.39
CA ILE A 207 4.04 -1.86 -5.00
C ILE A 207 5.08 -1.23 -4.09
N LEU A 208 4.63 -0.49 -3.08
CA LEU A 208 5.44 -0.07 -1.95
C LEU A 208 5.12 -0.95 -0.75
N LEU A 209 6.15 -1.60 -0.22
CA LEU A 209 6.09 -2.29 1.06
C LEU A 209 6.77 -1.42 2.13
N VAL A 210 6.02 -1.02 3.15
CA VAL A 210 6.53 -0.29 4.33
C VAL A 210 6.53 -1.25 5.50
N THR A 211 7.71 -1.49 6.11
CA THR A 211 7.86 -2.49 7.18
C THR A 211 8.56 -1.97 8.41
N GLY A 212 8.40 -2.70 9.51
CA GLY A 212 9.06 -2.50 10.79
C GLY A 212 8.10 -2.07 11.89
N LYS A 213 7.36 -1.00 11.70
CA LYS A 213 6.48 -0.42 12.73
C LYS A 213 5.04 -0.93 12.67
N GLY A 214 4.52 -1.24 11.49
CA GLY A 214 3.14 -1.72 11.35
C GLY A 214 2.13 -0.79 12.03
N HIS A 215 1.47 -1.27 13.08
CA HIS A 215 0.47 -0.54 13.85
C HIS A 215 1.04 0.40 14.94
N GLU A 216 2.35 0.45 15.12
CA GLU A 216 2.96 1.32 16.13
C GLU A 216 2.65 2.81 15.87
N THR A 217 2.34 3.53 16.95
CA THR A 217 1.99 4.96 16.92
C THR A 217 3.04 5.84 17.58
N ILE A 218 4.20 5.28 17.94
CA ILE A 218 5.30 5.95 18.62
C ILE A 218 6.62 5.62 17.91
N GLN A 219 7.51 6.61 17.82
CA GLN A 219 8.91 6.42 17.46
C GLN A 219 9.79 6.78 18.66
N GLU A 220 10.74 5.90 19.02
CA GLU A 220 11.66 6.06 20.15
C GLU A 220 13.03 6.55 19.64
N ILE A 221 13.41 7.78 20.00
CA ILE A 221 14.69 8.41 19.62
C ILE A 221 15.39 8.92 20.89
N GLY A 222 16.49 8.31 21.27
CA GLY A 222 17.12 8.54 22.57
C GLY A 222 16.15 8.15 23.68
N VAL A 223 15.95 9.07 24.61
CA VAL A 223 14.96 8.93 25.71
C VAL A 223 13.56 9.45 25.33
N LYS A 224 13.43 10.06 24.15
CA LYS A 224 12.17 10.68 23.72
C LYS A 224 11.28 9.68 23.01
N LYS A 225 9.96 9.73 23.33
CA LYS A 225 8.90 9.05 22.60
C LYS A 225 8.12 10.08 21.80
N ILE A 226 8.16 9.96 20.48
CA ILE A 226 7.52 10.90 19.55
C ILE A 226 6.29 10.21 18.97
N ILE A 227 5.15 10.88 18.94
CA ILE A 227 3.95 10.36 18.26
C ILE A 227 4.25 10.29 16.77
N PHE A 228 4.16 9.09 16.23
CA PHE A 228 4.46 8.81 14.83
C PHE A 228 3.71 7.55 14.36
N SER A 229 3.05 7.64 13.23
CA SER A 229 2.32 6.51 12.62
C SER A 229 2.65 6.43 11.13
N ASP A 230 3.20 5.28 10.70
CA ASP A 230 3.41 4.99 9.29
C ASP A 230 2.11 5.14 8.49
N LYS A 231 1.01 4.59 9.01
CA LYS A 231 -0.30 4.62 8.36
C LYS A 231 -0.77 6.05 8.09
N LYS A 232 -0.62 6.95 9.06
CA LYS A 232 -1.01 8.37 8.89
C LYS A 232 -0.15 9.04 7.81
N VAL A 233 1.16 8.86 7.86
CA VAL A 233 2.08 9.42 6.85
C VAL A 233 1.77 8.88 5.45
N ILE A 234 1.47 7.59 5.33
CA ILE A 234 1.09 6.96 4.06
C ILE A 234 -0.20 7.58 3.51
N LEU A 235 -1.26 7.71 4.33
CA LEU A 235 -2.53 8.28 3.90
C LEU A 235 -2.38 9.73 3.42
N ASP A 236 -1.63 10.54 4.16
CA ASP A 236 -1.35 11.94 3.80
C ASP A 236 -0.56 12.03 2.48
N ALA A 237 0.45 11.18 2.30
CA ALA A 237 1.26 11.14 1.09
C ALA A 237 0.44 10.63 -0.13
N ILE A 238 -0.44 9.65 0.04
CA ILE A 238 -1.35 9.18 -1.01
C ILE A 238 -2.30 10.29 -1.45
N LYS A 239 -2.83 11.07 -0.52
CA LYS A 239 -3.71 12.20 -0.83
C LYS A 239 -3.00 13.23 -1.71
N LEU A 240 -1.75 13.56 -1.39
CA LEU A 240 -0.94 14.50 -2.17
C LEU A 240 -0.62 13.91 -3.56
N LYS A 241 -0.19 12.65 -3.64
CA LYS A 241 0.08 11.94 -4.90
C LYS A 241 -1.15 11.94 -5.81
N ASN A 242 -2.32 11.59 -5.27
CA ASN A 242 -3.56 11.56 -6.06
C ASN A 242 -3.97 12.95 -6.56
N SER A 243 -3.73 14.00 -5.78
CA SER A 243 -3.97 15.38 -6.23
C SER A 243 -3.05 15.75 -7.39
N SER A 244 -1.76 15.38 -7.31
CA SER A 244 -0.81 15.60 -8.41
C SER A 244 -1.22 14.83 -9.66
N LEU A 245 -1.47 13.53 -9.55
CA LEU A 245 -1.90 12.68 -10.69
C LEU A 245 -3.18 13.19 -11.35
N SER A 246 -4.13 13.69 -10.56
CA SER A 246 -5.37 14.28 -11.11
C SER A 246 -5.09 15.56 -11.90
N ASN A 247 -4.16 16.37 -11.44
CA ASN A 247 -3.78 17.59 -12.12
C ASN A 247 -2.99 17.31 -13.40
N ASP A 248 -2.04 16.38 -13.35
CA ASP A 248 -1.24 15.98 -14.50
C ASP A 248 -2.12 15.36 -15.61
N LEU A 249 -3.10 14.53 -15.25
CA LEU A 249 -4.03 13.94 -16.21
C LEU A 249 -4.89 15.02 -16.88
N LYS A 250 -5.44 15.96 -16.12
CA LYS A 250 -6.23 17.07 -16.66
C LYS A 250 -5.39 17.97 -17.58
N PHE A 251 -4.17 18.25 -17.19
CA PHE A 251 -3.24 19.05 -17.98
C PHE A 251 -2.85 18.36 -19.30
N ASN A 252 -2.54 17.07 -19.28
CA ASN A 252 -2.21 16.32 -20.48
C ASN A 252 -3.38 16.26 -21.47
N ILE A 253 -4.60 16.03 -20.98
CA ILE A 253 -5.80 16.06 -21.82
C ILE A 253 -5.97 17.45 -22.47
N LEU A 254 -5.80 18.53 -21.71
CA LEU A 254 -5.89 19.88 -22.24
C LEU A 254 -4.80 20.19 -23.28
N LYS A 255 -3.57 19.68 -23.05
CA LYS A 255 -2.46 19.83 -23.97
C LYS A 255 -2.71 19.08 -25.29
N GLU A 256 -3.31 17.89 -25.23
CA GLU A 256 -3.71 17.12 -26.42
C GLU A 256 -4.84 17.83 -27.20
N LEU A 257 -5.82 18.41 -26.48
CA LEU A 257 -6.94 19.12 -27.09
C LEU A 257 -6.55 20.48 -27.69
N SER A 258 -5.50 21.14 -27.17
CA SER A 258 -5.10 22.48 -27.60
C SER A 258 -4.07 22.52 -28.69
N GLU A 259 -3.50 21.36 -29.10
CA GLU A 259 -2.37 21.27 -30.04
C GLU A 259 -1.12 22.08 -29.66
N GLU A 260 -1.15 22.79 -28.52
CA GLU A 260 -0.06 23.63 -28.06
C GLU A 260 0.98 22.88 -27.25
N LYS A 261 2.14 22.63 -27.83
CA LYS A 261 3.26 21.89 -27.23
C LYS A 261 4.05 22.68 -26.15
N LYS A 262 3.78 23.98 -25.94
CA LYS A 262 4.62 24.87 -25.09
C LYS A 262 4.07 25.19 -23.70
N LEU A 263 2.94 24.62 -23.27
CA LEU A 263 2.40 24.87 -21.94
C LEU A 263 3.20 24.12 -20.87
N SER A 264 4.06 24.81 -20.15
CA SER A 264 4.92 24.28 -19.07
C SER A 264 4.57 24.90 -17.70
N PHE A 265 3.28 24.93 -17.31
CA PHE A 265 2.87 25.48 -16.03
C PHE A 265 2.32 24.42 -15.09
N ARG A 266 2.73 24.48 -13.83
CA ARG A 266 2.03 23.78 -12.73
C ARG A 266 0.78 24.54 -12.35
N ILE A 267 -0.33 24.27 -13.04
CA ILE A 267 -1.63 24.91 -12.78
C ILE A 267 -2.52 23.91 -12.04
N THR A 268 -3.11 24.34 -10.95
CA THR A 268 -4.14 23.54 -10.27
C THR A 268 -5.45 23.70 -11.02
N LEU A 269 -5.90 22.63 -11.68
CA LEU A 269 -7.17 22.58 -12.40
C LEU A 269 -8.25 21.95 -11.53
N LYS A 270 -9.44 22.58 -11.44
CA LYS A 270 -10.55 22.09 -10.63
C LYS A 270 -11.69 21.57 -11.50
N LYS A 271 -12.68 22.38 -11.80
CA LYS A 271 -13.86 22.00 -12.56
C LYS A 271 -13.86 22.61 -13.95
N ALA A 272 -14.48 21.93 -14.90
CA ALA A 272 -14.80 22.48 -16.20
C ALA A 272 -16.11 23.26 -16.11
N GLN A 273 -16.15 24.49 -16.61
CA GLN A 273 -17.30 25.38 -16.61
C GLN A 273 -17.50 26.01 -18.00
N ILE A 274 -18.73 26.09 -18.42
CA ILE A 274 -19.12 26.80 -19.66
C ILE A 274 -19.83 28.12 -19.35
N ASN A 275 -20.20 28.35 -18.09
CA ASN A 275 -20.83 29.57 -17.62
C ASN A 275 -19.82 30.42 -16.85
N SER A 276 -19.44 31.59 -17.38
CA SER A 276 -18.48 32.48 -16.75
C SER A 276 -18.92 32.93 -15.35
N LYS A 277 -20.25 33.01 -15.10
CA LYS A 277 -20.81 33.41 -13.81
C LYS A 277 -20.53 32.43 -12.68
N GLU A 278 -20.36 31.13 -13.01
CA GLU A 278 -20.16 30.05 -12.05
C GLU A 278 -18.67 29.74 -11.78
N ILE A 279 -17.78 30.39 -12.47
CA ILE A 279 -16.32 30.22 -12.33
C ILE A 279 -15.87 30.47 -10.89
N LYS A 280 -15.04 29.55 -10.39
CA LYS A 280 -14.31 29.66 -9.12
C LYS A 280 -12.81 29.56 -9.35
N LYS A 281 -12.02 30.00 -8.37
CA LYS A 281 -10.55 29.93 -8.44
C LYS A 281 -10.08 28.50 -8.76
N GLY A 282 -9.35 28.37 -9.85
CA GLY A 282 -8.80 27.09 -10.31
C GLY A 282 -9.65 26.36 -11.34
N ASP A 283 -10.82 26.86 -11.73
CA ASP A 283 -11.66 26.26 -12.75
C ASP A 283 -11.12 26.47 -14.17
N ILE A 284 -11.57 25.63 -15.09
CA ILE A 284 -11.31 25.73 -16.54
C ILE A 284 -12.56 26.31 -17.18
N PHE A 285 -12.43 27.39 -17.92
CA PHE A 285 -13.52 27.95 -18.69
C PHE A 285 -13.47 27.47 -20.14
N PHE A 286 -14.56 26.89 -20.64
CA PHE A 286 -14.73 26.54 -22.03
C PHE A 286 -15.56 27.61 -22.73
N ALA A 287 -14.91 28.40 -23.55
CA ALA A 287 -15.53 29.46 -24.35
C ALA A 287 -16.16 28.85 -25.62
N ILE A 288 -17.35 28.28 -25.48
CA ILE A 288 -18.03 27.62 -26.60
C ILE A 288 -18.76 28.66 -27.43
N LYS A 289 -18.55 28.66 -28.74
CA LYS A 289 -19.31 29.43 -29.71
C LYS A 289 -20.63 28.75 -30.00
N GLY A 290 -21.73 29.27 -29.46
CA GLY A 290 -23.07 28.78 -29.68
C GLY A 290 -23.79 29.57 -30.78
N LYS A 291 -25.00 29.12 -31.13
CA LYS A 291 -25.82 29.81 -32.15
C LYS A 291 -26.30 31.22 -31.75
N LYS A 292 -26.47 31.49 -30.45
CA LYS A 292 -26.97 32.77 -29.93
C LYS A 292 -25.91 33.58 -29.21
N ASN A 293 -24.91 32.94 -28.57
CA ASN A 293 -23.89 33.59 -27.79
C ASN A 293 -22.52 33.02 -28.15
N ASP A 294 -21.50 33.87 -28.19
CA ASP A 294 -20.11 33.49 -28.33
C ASP A 294 -19.42 33.51 -26.95
N GLY A 295 -19.02 32.33 -26.46
CA GLY A 295 -18.35 32.17 -25.18
C GLY A 295 -17.03 32.94 -25.07
N ASN A 296 -16.39 33.27 -26.21
CA ASN A 296 -15.15 34.04 -26.25
C ASN A 296 -15.30 35.42 -25.64
N HIS A 297 -16.48 36.04 -25.70
CA HIS A 297 -16.77 37.34 -25.09
C HIS A 297 -16.69 37.34 -23.56
N PHE A 298 -16.76 36.14 -22.93
CA PHE A 298 -16.77 35.97 -21.46
C PHE A 298 -15.43 35.56 -20.87
N ILE A 299 -14.36 35.49 -21.68
CA ILE A 299 -13.03 35.06 -21.24
C ILE A 299 -12.48 36.01 -20.14
N SER A 300 -12.59 37.32 -20.35
CA SER A 300 -12.13 38.33 -19.38
C SER A 300 -12.88 38.20 -18.04
N GLU A 301 -14.20 37.93 -18.08
CA GLU A 301 -15.00 37.71 -16.87
C GLU A 301 -14.55 36.43 -16.14
N ALA A 302 -14.27 35.35 -16.88
CA ALA A 302 -13.79 34.09 -16.31
C ALA A 302 -12.42 34.25 -15.60
N PHE A 303 -11.49 35.01 -16.20
CA PHE A 303 -10.19 35.29 -15.58
C PHE A 303 -10.32 36.24 -14.37
N ASN A 304 -11.20 37.22 -14.41
CA ASN A 304 -11.48 38.07 -13.25
C ASN A 304 -11.99 37.25 -12.05
N LYS A 305 -12.72 36.16 -12.31
CA LYS A 305 -13.16 35.19 -11.31
C LYS A 305 -12.14 34.11 -10.99
N LYS A 306 -10.89 34.28 -11.46
CA LYS A 306 -9.74 33.44 -11.19
C LYS A 306 -9.86 32.01 -11.82
N ALA A 307 -10.42 31.90 -13.03
CA ALA A 307 -10.21 30.74 -13.86
C ALA A 307 -8.70 30.52 -14.06
N SER A 308 -8.28 29.26 -14.02
CA SER A 308 -6.86 28.93 -14.27
C SER A 308 -6.53 28.87 -15.75
N ILE A 309 -7.49 28.48 -16.58
CA ILE A 309 -7.35 28.36 -18.05
C ILE A 309 -8.69 28.70 -18.69
N ALA A 310 -8.64 29.32 -19.86
CA ALA A 310 -9.75 29.40 -20.80
C ALA A 310 -9.39 28.63 -22.06
N ILE A 311 -10.30 27.73 -22.49
CA ILE A 311 -10.20 27.01 -23.76
C ILE A 311 -11.14 27.75 -24.72
N VAL A 312 -10.57 28.24 -25.80
CA VAL A 312 -11.24 29.06 -26.81
C VAL A 312 -11.36 28.27 -28.12
N ASN A 313 -12.34 28.65 -28.92
CA ASN A 313 -12.55 28.03 -30.22
C ASN A 313 -11.91 28.90 -31.32
#